data_88defba612446da034f58ab5bbf96dc1
#
_entry.id   88defba612446da034f58ab5bbf96dc1
#
_cell.length_a   1.000
_cell.length_b   1.000
_cell.length_c   1.000
_cell.angle_alpha   90.00
_cell.angle_beta   90.00
_cell.angle_gamma   90.00
#
_symmetry.space_group_name_H-M   'P 1'
#
loop_
_entity.id
_entity.type
_entity.pdbx_description
1 polymer ?
#
loop_
_entity_poly.entity_id
_entity_poly.type
_entity_poly.pdbx_seq_one_letter_code
_entity_poly.pdbx_strand_id
1 'polypeptide(L)'
;MHLAIICLFTGCTIFAQNIEVQPIPQQVSKQDGQINLPETYQLLGETEANPYAVQELKDLLGGKHPANTGLRIYIGEKGDKSIRKFTRQIPNQKEGYYLSINNKEIILAGNDERGTYYALQTLKQLLKDNQLPVIEIQDYPAIRYRGVVEGFYGTPWSHNARLRQLQFYGENKMNTYIYGPKDDPYHSSPN
;
A
#
# COMPACT_ATOMS: atom_id res chain seq x y z
N MET A 1 20.02 51.17 -27.95
CA MET A 1 20.38 49.72 -28.05
C MET A 1 19.60 49.03 -26.91
N HIS A 2 18.42 48.48 -27.21
CA HIS A 2 17.55 47.83 -26.19
C HIS A 2 17.78 46.33 -26.26
N LEU A 3 18.30 45.73 -25.20
CA LEU A 3 18.53 44.34 -25.05
C LEU A 3 17.23 43.70 -24.50
N ALA A 4 16.52 42.94 -25.33
CA ALA A 4 15.35 42.17 -24.92
C ALA A 4 15.80 40.85 -24.32
N ILE A 5 15.55 40.65 -23.02
CA ILE A 5 15.77 39.37 -22.34
C ILE A 5 14.55 38.48 -22.61
N ILE A 6 14.73 37.45 -23.44
CA ILE A 6 13.73 36.41 -23.66
C ILE A 6 13.89 35.39 -22.55
N CYS A 7 12.96 35.38 -21.58
CA CYS A 7 12.81 34.30 -20.60
C CYS A 7 12.13 33.11 -21.29
N LEU A 8 12.91 32.09 -21.60
CA LEU A 8 12.38 30.78 -22.00
C LEU A 8 11.79 30.09 -20.76
N PHE A 9 10.48 30.12 -20.61
CA PHE A 9 9.76 29.26 -19.71
C PHE A 9 9.76 27.85 -20.30
N THR A 10 10.65 26.97 -19.86
CA THR A 10 10.53 25.53 -20.09
C THR A 10 9.37 25.03 -19.23
N GLY A 11 8.20 24.93 -19.84
CA GLY A 11 7.04 24.31 -19.23
C GLY A 11 7.33 22.85 -18.95
N CYS A 12 7.53 22.51 -17.69
CA CYS A 12 7.56 21.12 -17.23
C CYS A 12 6.13 20.58 -17.37
N THR A 13 5.83 19.90 -18.46
CA THR A 13 4.57 19.16 -18.62
C THR A 13 4.60 17.98 -17.67
N ILE A 14 3.95 18.12 -16.52
CA ILE A 14 3.66 17.00 -15.62
C ILE A 14 2.61 16.15 -16.34
N PHE A 15 3.05 15.12 -17.06
CA PHE A 15 2.15 14.07 -17.48
C PHE A 15 1.66 13.35 -16.23
N ALA A 16 0.38 13.49 -15.91
CA ALA A 16 -0.27 12.64 -14.92
C ALA A 16 -0.14 11.19 -15.41
N GLN A 17 0.81 10.45 -14.85
CA GLN A 17 1.02 9.05 -15.20
C GLN A 17 -0.17 8.28 -14.62
N ASN A 18 -1.07 7.81 -15.49
CA ASN A 18 -2.19 6.95 -15.09
C ASN A 18 -1.65 5.66 -14.48
N ILE A 19 -1.72 5.57 -13.17
CA ILE A 19 -1.52 4.31 -12.43
C ILE A 19 -2.90 3.85 -11.94
N GLU A 20 -3.16 2.56 -12.07
CA GLU A 20 -4.42 1.96 -11.61
C GLU A 20 -4.28 1.53 -10.13
N VAL A 21 -4.07 2.49 -9.24
CA VAL A 21 -3.99 2.29 -7.79
C VAL A 21 -5.08 3.09 -7.10
N GLN A 22 -5.81 2.45 -6.20
CA GLN A 22 -6.87 3.06 -5.41
C GLN A 22 -6.64 2.85 -3.90
N PRO A 23 -6.79 3.89 -3.10
CA PRO A 23 -6.90 5.32 -3.44
C PRO A 23 -5.68 5.82 -4.21
N ILE A 24 -5.84 6.90 -5.00
CA ILE A 24 -4.73 7.50 -5.74
C ILE A 24 -3.66 7.98 -4.74
N PRO A 25 -2.39 7.53 -4.89
CA PRO A 25 -1.33 7.93 -3.97
C PRO A 25 -0.97 9.42 -4.08
N GLN A 26 -0.43 9.99 -2.98
CA GLN A 26 -0.05 11.41 -2.90
C GLN A 26 1.09 11.78 -3.86
N GLN A 27 2.08 10.91 -4.00
CA GLN A 27 3.23 11.14 -4.88
C GLN A 27 3.59 9.86 -5.61
N VAL A 28 3.79 9.98 -6.92
CA VAL A 28 4.15 8.88 -7.80
C VAL A 28 5.25 9.33 -8.74
N SER A 29 6.32 8.55 -8.82
CA SER A 29 7.38 8.68 -9.82
C SER A 29 7.51 7.36 -10.56
N LYS A 30 6.93 7.28 -11.75
CA LYS A 30 7.02 6.10 -12.61
C LYS A 30 8.15 6.28 -13.61
N GLN A 31 8.95 5.25 -13.81
CA GLN A 31 9.98 5.19 -14.82
C GLN A 31 9.54 4.23 -15.94
N ASP A 32 10.20 4.32 -17.08
CA ASP A 32 9.98 3.36 -18.15
C ASP A 32 10.47 1.98 -17.76
N GLY A 33 9.71 0.95 -18.15
CA GLY A 33 10.04 -0.44 -17.92
C GLY A 33 9.15 -1.14 -16.88
N GLN A 34 9.30 -2.45 -16.90
CA GLN A 34 8.63 -3.39 -16.00
C GLN A 34 9.62 -4.45 -15.55
N ILE A 35 9.39 -5.03 -14.39
CA ILE A 35 10.11 -6.20 -13.90
C ILE A 35 9.17 -7.39 -13.84
N ASN A 36 9.65 -8.57 -14.18
CA ASN A 36 8.96 -9.82 -13.87
C ASN A 36 9.32 -10.23 -12.43
N LEU A 37 8.37 -10.69 -11.66
CA LEU A 37 8.65 -11.32 -10.38
C LEU A 37 9.46 -12.61 -10.63
N PRO A 38 10.70 -12.71 -10.10
CA PRO A 38 11.53 -13.89 -10.32
C PRO A 38 11.02 -15.09 -9.51
N GLU A 39 11.42 -16.29 -9.90
CA GLU A 39 11.11 -17.52 -9.15
C GLU A 39 11.77 -17.57 -7.76
N THR A 40 12.87 -16.84 -7.59
CA THR A 40 13.59 -16.74 -6.31
C THR A 40 13.76 -15.31 -5.86
N TYR A 41 13.64 -15.06 -4.58
CA TYR A 41 13.79 -13.74 -3.97
C TYR A 41 14.45 -13.81 -2.60
N GLN A 42 15.05 -12.72 -2.16
CA GLN A 42 15.56 -12.56 -0.80
C GLN A 42 14.59 -11.67 -0.01
N LEU A 43 13.95 -12.24 1.03
CA LEU A 43 13.05 -11.47 1.90
C LEU A 43 13.82 -10.92 3.10
N LEU A 44 13.74 -9.61 3.33
CA LEU A 44 14.46 -8.88 4.36
C LEU A 44 13.47 -8.12 5.24
N GLY A 45 13.54 -8.34 6.55
CA GLY A 45 12.65 -7.74 7.56
C GLY A 45 11.46 -8.60 7.96
N GLU A 46 11.36 -9.84 7.50
CA GLU A 46 10.21 -10.72 7.79
C GLU A 46 10.01 -11.01 9.29
N THR A 47 11.05 -10.92 10.09
CA THR A 47 11.00 -11.16 11.54
C THR A 47 10.72 -9.87 12.34
N GLU A 48 10.81 -8.71 11.71
CA GLU A 48 10.64 -7.41 12.33
C GLU A 48 9.26 -6.81 11.99
N ALA A 49 8.79 -7.05 10.76
CA ALA A 49 7.53 -6.51 10.25
C ALA A 49 6.30 -7.25 10.80
N ASN A 50 5.15 -6.62 10.64
CA ASN A 50 3.86 -7.20 10.97
C ASN A 50 3.67 -8.60 10.32
N PRO A 51 3.39 -9.66 11.11
CA PRO A 51 3.29 -11.01 10.60
C PRO A 51 2.16 -11.22 9.59
N TYR A 52 1.06 -10.47 9.67
CA TYR A 52 -0.03 -10.55 8.69
C TYR A 52 0.40 -9.99 7.33
N ALA A 53 1.11 -8.85 7.32
CA ALA A 53 1.64 -8.27 6.09
C ALA A 53 2.70 -9.19 5.45
N VAL A 54 3.55 -9.81 6.27
CA VAL A 54 4.55 -10.78 5.80
C VAL A 54 3.89 -12.01 5.19
N GLN A 55 2.86 -12.57 5.85
CA GLN A 55 2.16 -13.73 5.35
C GLN A 55 1.44 -13.41 4.03
N GLU A 56 0.72 -12.29 3.95
CA GLU A 56 0.03 -11.88 2.74
C GLU A 56 1.00 -11.60 1.58
N LEU A 57 2.20 -11.07 1.87
CA LEU A 57 3.26 -10.94 0.86
C LEU A 57 3.74 -12.30 0.36
N LYS A 58 3.96 -13.27 1.25
CA LYS A 58 4.33 -14.64 0.88
C LYS A 58 3.26 -15.31 0.02
N ASP A 59 1.99 -15.11 0.37
CA ASP A 59 0.85 -15.62 -0.41
C ASP A 59 0.79 -14.98 -1.82
N LEU A 60 1.05 -13.66 -1.90
CA LEU A 60 1.15 -12.95 -3.18
C LEU A 60 2.29 -13.48 -4.06
N LEU A 61 3.43 -13.77 -3.46
CA LEU A 61 4.58 -14.33 -4.18
C LEU A 61 4.34 -15.77 -4.64
N GLY A 62 3.35 -16.49 -4.07
CA GLY A 62 2.84 -17.82 -4.46
C GLY A 62 3.98 -18.77 -4.77
N GLY A 63 4.04 -20.00 -4.74
CA GLY A 63 5.07 -20.97 -5.13
C GLY A 63 6.53 -20.53 -5.41
N LYS A 64 6.85 -19.24 -5.35
CA LYS A 64 8.20 -18.70 -5.50
C LYS A 64 9.01 -18.93 -4.21
N HIS A 65 10.30 -19.14 -4.35
CA HIS A 65 11.13 -19.63 -3.23
C HIS A 65 12.01 -18.52 -2.65
N PRO A 66 12.00 -18.33 -1.31
CA PRO A 66 13.00 -17.48 -0.66
C PRO A 66 14.39 -18.07 -0.87
N ALA A 67 15.36 -17.22 -1.18
CA ALA A 67 16.76 -17.59 -1.41
C ALA A 67 17.69 -16.50 -0.86
N ASN A 68 18.98 -16.81 -0.77
CA ASN A 68 19.99 -15.83 -0.36
C ASN A 68 20.45 -14.92 -1.49
N THR A 69 19.92 -15.10 -2.69
CA THR A 69 20.27 -14.35 -3.91
C THR A 69 19.00 -13.99 -4.67
N GLY A 70 19.11 -13.10 -5.65
CA GLY A 70 17.98 -12.69 -6.49
C GLY A 70 17.42 -11.30 -6.11
N LEU A 71 16.17 -11.07 -6.45
CA LEU A 71 15.48 -9.83 -6.15
C LEU A 71 15.32 -9.67 -4.63
N ARG A 72 15.77 -8.54 -4.11
CA ARG A 72 15.61 -8.26 -2.68
C ARG A 72 14.25 -7.62 -2.43
N ILE A 73 13.51 -8.16 -1.48
CA ILE A 73 12.23 -7.60 -1.04
C ILE A 73 12.39 -7.18 0.42
N TYR A 74 12.28 -5.90 0.67
CA TYR A 74 12.32 -5.30 2.01
C TYR A 74 10.89 -5.06 2.48
N ILE A 75 10.60 -5.51 3.70
CA ILE A 75 9.32 -5.23 4.36
C ILE A 75 9.59 -4.84 5.81
N GLY A 76 8.91 -3.79 6.27
CA GLY A 76 9.05 -3.36 7.67
C GLY A 76 8.56 -1.95 7.91
N GLU A 77 8.77 -1.50 9.15
CA GLU A 77 8.32 -0.22 9.68
C GLU A 77 9.50 0.70 9.99
N LYS A 78 9.18 1.96 10.13
CA LYS A 78 10.15 2.95 10.57
C LYS A 78 10.70 2.58 11.96
N GLY A 79 11.97 2.30 12.02
CA GLY A 79 12.65 1.81 13.23
C GLY A 79 13.29 0.44 13.04
N ASP A 80 12.77 -0.38 12.14
CA ASP A 80 13.32 -1.68 11.83
C ASP A 80 14.69 -1.58 11.18
N LYS A 81 15.58 -2.54 11.48
CA LYS A 81 16.95 -2.54 10.94
C LYS A 81 16.98 -2.69 9.43
N SER A 82 16.11 -3.55 8.89
CA SER A 82 15.96 -3.81 7.46
C SER A 82 15.55 -2.57 6.68
N ILE A 83 14.75 -1.68 7.28
CA ILE A 83 14.17 -0.48 6.65
C ILE A 83 15.00 0.79 6.92
N ARG A 84 15.98 0.75 7.83
CA ARG A 84 16.73 1.93 8.28
C ARG A 84 17.28 2.81 7.15
N LYS A 85 17.77 2.20 6.06
CA LYS A 85 18.33 2.96 4.93
C LYS A 85 17.29 3.74 4.12
N PHE A 86 15.99 3.42 4.29
CA PHE A 86 14.87 4.04 3.59
C PHE A 86 14.08 5.02 4.45
N THR A 87 14.48 5.26 5.70
CA THR A 87 13.74 6.08 6.67
C THR A 87 13.42 7.49 6.15
N ARG A 88 14.30 8.08 5.31
CA ARG A 88 14.11 9.43 4.77
C ARG A 88 13.03 9.51 3.71
N GLN A 89 12.75 8.42 3.02
CA GLN A 89 11.71 8.32 1.98
C GLN A 89 10.33 8.05 2.58
N ILE A 90 10.26 7.52 3.80
CA ILE A 90 8.99 7.19 4.45
C ILE A 90 8.31 8.48 4.92
N PRO A 91 7.08 8.79 4.47
CA PRO A 91 6.30 9.91 5.00
C PRO A 91 6.14 9.81 6.53
N ASN A 92 6.20 10.95 7.23
CA ASN A 92 6.05 10.97 8.69
C ASN A 92 4.59 10.88 9.16
N GLN A 93 3.64 10.98 8.25
CA GLN A 93 2.22 10.90 8.54
C GLN A 93 1.85 9.48 8.98
N LYS A 94 0.89 9.38 9.91
CA LYS A 94 0.34 8.09 10.35
C LYS A 94 -0.21 7.31 9.15
N GLU A 95 0.02 6.00 9.13
CA GLU A 95 -0.36 5.12 8.02
C GLU A 95 0.36 5.46 6.69
N GLY A 96 1.40 6.32 6.75
CA GLY A 96 2.22 6.65 5.58
C GLY A 96 3.15 5.51 5.19
N TYR A 97 3.50 5.43 3.91
CA TYR A 97 4.43 4.41 3.41
C TYR A 97 5.25 4.90 2.21
N TYR A 98 6.37 4.24 2.03
CA TYR A 98 7.20 4.29 0.83
C TYR A 98 7.20 2.93 0.16
N LEU A 99 6.84 2.90 -1.13
CA LEU A 99 6.93 1.75 -2.00
C LEU A 99 7.90 2.08 -3.14
N SER A 100 8.89 1.22 -3.37
CA SER A 100 9.76 1.34 -4.53
C SER A 100 9.92 -0.02 -5.20
N ILE A 101 9.88 -0.03 -6.52
CA ILE A 101 9.99 -1.22 -7.36
C ILE A 101 11.00 -0.94 -8.45
N ASN A 102 12.09 -1.70 -8.49
CA ASN A 102 13.10 -1.65 -9.53
C ASN A 102 13.75 -3.02 -9.76
N ASN A 103 14.64 -3.11 -10.74
CA ASN A 103 15.30 -4.38 -11.16
C ASN A 103 16.13 -5.07 -10.05
N LYS A 104 16.42 -4.39 -8.95
CA LYS A 104 17.30 -4.91 -7.88
C LYS A 104 16.52 -5.20 -6.61
N GLU A 105 15.47 -4.41 -6.34
CA GLU A 105 14.77 -4.49 -5.07
C GLU A 105 13.32 -3.97 -5.15
N ILE A 106 12.48 -4.54 -4.28
CA ILE A 106 11.15 -4.05 -3.92
C ILE A 106 11.23 -3.61 -2.47
N ILE A 107 10.69 -2.43 -2.15
CA ILE A 107 10.73 -1.85 -0.81
C ILE A 107 9.29 -1.57 -0.37
N LEU A 108 8.89 -2.17 0.74
CA LEU A 108 7.59 -2.00 1.39
C LEU A 108 7.86 -1.44 2.79
N ALA A 109 7.95 -0.12 2.92
CA ALA A 109 8.38 0.55 4.14
C ALA A 109 7.30 1.49 4.69
N GLY A 110 6.69 1.11 5.81
CA GLY A 110 5.68 1.91 6.50
C GLY A 110 6.27 2.87 7.53
N ASN A 111 5.57 3.97 7.80
CA ASN A 111 5.83 4.79 8.99
C ASN A 111 5.37 4.06 10.27
N ASP A 112 4.42 3.18 10.12
CA ASP A 112 3.86 2.30 11.14
C ASP A 112 3.37 1.00 10.48
N GLU A 113 2.90 0.07 11.31
CA GLU A 113 2.37 -1.24 10.91
C GLU A 113 1.33 -1.16 9.77
N ARG A 114 0.39 -0.20 9.87
CA ARG A 114 -0.64 -0.02 8.85
C ARG A 114 -0.05 0.55 7.55
N GLY A 115 0.93 1.43 7.65
CA GLY A 115 1.64 1.94 6.48
C GLY A 115 2.33 0.81 5.71
N THR A 116 2.99 -0.12 6.41
CA THR A 116 3.59 -1.32 5.79
C THR A 116 2.54 -2.17 5.08
N TYR A 117 1.41 -2.42 5.73
CA TYR A 117 0.29 -3.15 5.14
C TYR A 117 -0.26 -2.44 3.88
N TYR A 118 -0.41 -1.11 3.92
CA TYR A 118 -0.89 -0.35 2.76
C TYR A 118 0.10 -0.29 1.60
N ALA A 119 1.40 -0.32 1.88
CA ALA A 119 2.41 -0.50 0.84
C ALA A 119 2.22 -1.83 0.11
N LEU A 120 1.95 -2.91 0.85
CA LEU A 120 1.65 -4.22 0.28
C LEU A 120 0.35 -4.21 -0.56
N GLN A 121 -0.71 -3.57 -0.09
CA GLN A 121 -1.95 -3.46 -0.87
C GLN A 121 -1.73 -2.71 -2.18
N THR A 122 -0.87 -1.69 -2.16
CA THR A 122 -0.47 -0.98 -3.39
C THR A 122 0.34 -1.88 -4.32
N LEU A 123 1.27 -2.67 -3.80
CA LEU A 123 2.02 -3.66 -4.58
C LEU A 123 1.09 -4.66 -5.26
N LYS A 124 0.08 -5.17 -4.52
CA LYS A 124 -0.93 -6.10 -5.06
C LYS A 124 -1.69 -5.50 -6.24
N GLN A 125 -2.11 -4.24 -6.13
CA GLN A 125 -2.82 -3.54 -7.21
C GLN A 125 -1.94 -3.27 -8.44
N LEU A 126 -0.63 -3.09 -8.26
CA LEU A 126 0.33 -2.87 -9.34
C LEU A 126 0.73 -4.16 -10.05
N LEU A 127 0.61 -5.31 -9.39
CA LEU A 127 1.00 -6.60 -9.97
C LEU A 127 -0.03 -7.07 -10.99
N LYS A 128 0.38 -7.18 -12.25
CA LYS A 128 -0.45 -7.69 -13.35
C LYS A 128 0.36 -8.72 -14.16
N ASP A 129 -0.20 -9.88 -14.38
CA ASP A 129 0.43 -10.93 -15.20
C ASP A 129 1.88 -11.24 -14.80
N ASN A 130 2.15 -11.30 -13.48
CA ASN A 130 3.48 -11.49 -12.90
C ASN A 130 4.48 -10.36 -13.19
N GLN A 131 4.00 -9.18 -13.61
CA GLN A 131 4.79 -7.99 -13.93
C GLN A 131 4.48 -6.83 -12.99
N LEU A 132 5.50 -6.06 -12.68
CA LEU A 132 5.42 -4.84 -11.87
C LEU A 132 6.07 -3.67 -12.61
N PRO A 133 5.48 -2.47 -12.60
CA PRO A 133 6.13 -1.28 -13.17
C PRO A 133 7.34 -0.87 -12.34
N VAL A 134 8.34 -0.26 -12.98
CA VAL A 134 9.41 0.44 -12.26
C VAL A 134 8.84 1.77 -11.74
N ILE A 135 8.72 1.91 -10.41
CA ILE A 135 7.96 3.00 -9.79
C ILE A 135 8.43 3.29 -8.36
N GLU A 136 8.30 4.54 -7.95
CA GLU A 136 8.39 4.97 -6.56
C GLU A 136 7.09 5.66 -6.16
N ILE A 137 6.57 5.33 -4.98
CA ILE A 137 5.36 5.89 -4.41
C ILE A 137 5.63 6.31 -2.98
N GLN A 138 5.25 7.55 -2.64
CA GLN A 138 5.11 8.01 -1.27
C GLN A 138 3.63 8.35 -1.06
N ASP A 139 3.03 7.70 -0.07
CA ASP A 139 1.60 7.86 0.17
C ASP A 139 1.29 7.94 1.67
N TYR A 140 0.24 8.65 1.98
CA TYR A 140 -0.35 8.76 3.31
C TYR A 140 -1.80 9.23 3.18
N PRO A 141 -2.68 8.86 4.12
CA PRO A 141 -4.09 9.21 4.03
C PRO A 141 -4.33 10.71 4.24
N ALA A 142 -5.10 11.33 3.36
CA ALA A 142 -5.58 12.69 3.53
C ALA A 142 -6.67 12.80 4.63
N ILE A 143 -7.40 11.69 4.90
CA ILE A 143 -8.51 11.61 5.85
C ILE A 143 -8.17 10.55 6.91
N ARG A 144 -8.25 10.92 8.19
CA ARG A 144 -7.89 10.05 9.31
C ARG A 144 -8.76 8.80 9.41
N TYR A 145 -10.07 8.93 9.28
CA TYR A 145 -11.03 7.83 9.41
C TYR A 145 -11.68 7.55 8.06
N ARG A 146 -11.49 6.34 7.58
CA ARG A 146 -11.98 5.88 6.27
C ARG A 146 -12.63 4.53 6.46
N GLY A 147 -13.89 4.40 6.12
CA GLY A 147 -14.56 3.14 6.36
C GLY A 147 -16.07 3.18 6.16
N VAL A 148 -16.73 2.25 6.79
CA VAL A 148 -18.15 1.95 6.57
C VAL A 148 -18.89 1.85 7.88
N VAL A 149 -20.15 2.25 7.85
CA VAL A 149 -21.13 2.02 8.91
C VAL A 149 -22.11 0.96 8.43
N GLU A 150 -22.18 -0.17 9.13
CA GLU A 150 -23.26 -1.16 8.97
C GLU A 150 -24.43 -0.72 9.86
N GLY A 151 -25.27 0.17 9.35
CA GLY A 151 -26.32 0.83 10.13
C GLY A 151 -27.67 0.84 9.41
N PHE A 152 -28.13 -0.29 8.90
CA PHE A 152 -29.39 -0.39 8.16
C PHE A 152 -30.51 -1.05 8.98
N TYR A 153 -31.72 -0.89 8.50
CA TYR A 153 -32.89 -1.62 8.96
C TYR A 153 -32.95 -2.99 8.28
N GLY A 154 -33.25 -4.03 9.02
CA GLY A 154 -33.38 -5.40 8.52
C GLY A 154 -32.32 -6.35 9.04
N THR A 155 -32.25 -7.54 8.48
CA THR A 155 -31.36 -8.60 8.94
C THR A 155 -29.89 -8.18 8.78
N PRO A 156 -29.07 -8.24 9.84
CA PRO A 156 -27.65 -8.00 9.76
C PRO A 156 -26.96 -8.90 8.73
N TRP A 157 -25.86 -8.41 8.17
CA TRP A 157 -25.05 -9.23 7.25
C TRP A 157 -24.58 -10.52 7.93
N SER A 158 -24.53 -11.60 7.17
CA SER A 158 -23.94 -12.84 7.67
C SER A 158 -22.47 -12.67 8.03
N HIS A 159 -21.97 -13.50 8.94
CA HIS A 159 -20.55 -13.51 9.32
C HIS A 159 -19.62 -13.58 8.10
N ASN A 160 -19.88 -14.48 7.15
CA ASN A 160 -19.09 -14.62 5.94
C ASN A 160 -19.14 -13.38 5.03
N ALA A 161 -20.27 -12.70 4.98
CA ALA A 161 -20.39 -11.45 4.24
C ALA A 161 -19.50 -10.36 4.88
N ARG A 162 -19.51 -10.23 6.23
CA ARG A 162 -18.64 -9.28 6.94
C ARG A 162 -17.16 -9.58 6.72
N LEU A 163 -16.75 -10.84 6.78
CA LEU A 163 -15.34 -11.18 6.54
C LEU A 163 -14.88 -10.73 5.16
N ARG A 164 -15.66 -10.96 4.11
CA ARG A 164 -15.35 -10.48 2.76
C ARG A 164 -15.31 -8.95 2.68
N GLN A 165 -16.22 -8.27 3.37
CA GLN A 165 -16.26 -6.81 3.42
C GLN A 165 -15.03 -6.25 4.15
N LEU A 166 -14.65 -6.83 5.29
CA LEU A 166 -13.47 -6.40 6.05
C LEU A 166 -12.18 -6.60 5.23
N GLN A 167 -12.07 -7.70 4.50
CA GLN A 167 -10.96 -7.92 3.56
C GLN A 167 -10.93 -6.82 2.49
N PHE A 168 -12.07 -6.57 1.83
CA PHE A 168 -12.20 -5.50 0.83
C PHE A 168 -11.82 -4.12 1.40
N TYR A 169 -12.24 -3.81 2.64
CA TYR A 169 -11.88 -2.55 3.29
C TYR A 169 -10.38 -2.43 3.51
N GLY A 170 -9.72 -3.50 3.97
CA GLY A 170 -8.26 -3.54 4.12
C GLY A 170 -7.54 -3.32 2.79
N GLU A 171 -7.96 -4.02 1.74
CA GLU A 171 -7.40 -3.91 0.38
C GLU A 171 -7.53 -2.50 -0.21
N ASN A 172 -8.57 -1.75 0.20
CA ASN A 172 -8.81 -0.36 -0.18
C ASN A 172 -8.34 0.67 0.87
N LYS A 173 -7.46 0.27 1.78
CA LYS A 173 -6.83 1.12 2.79
C LYS A 173 -7.83 1.83 3.72
N MET A 174 -8.97 1.20 3.96
CA MET A 174 -9.94 1.65 4.97
C MET A 174 -9.51 1.16 6.35
N ASN A 175 -9.79 1.94 7.39
CA ASN A 175 -9.33 1.69 8.76
C ASN A 175 -10.44 1.75 9.81
N THR A 176 -11.68 1.94 9.40
CA THR A 176 -12.81 2.14 10.32
C THR A 176 -14.02 1.31 9.88
N TYR A 177 -14.55 0.54 10.81
CA TYR A 177 -15.81 -0.15 10.66
C TYR A 177 -16.67 0.08 11.89
N ILE A 178 -17.86 0.59 11.68
CA ILE A 178 -18.83 0.83 12.76
C ILE A 178 -20.01 -0.13 12.56
N TYR A 179 -20.23 -0.98 13.54
CA TYR A 179 -21.35 -1.91 13.57
C TYR A 179 -22.49 -1.32 14.38
N GLY A 180 -23.67 -1.19 13.80
CA GLY A 180 -24.82 -0.61 14.46
C GLY A 180 -26.14 -0.84 13.72
N PRO A 181 -26.45 -2.09 13.25
CA PRO A 181 -27.73 -2.39 12.64
C PRO A 181 -28.86 -2.27 13.67
N LYS A 182 -29.96 -1.63 13.31
CA LYS A 182 -31.06 -1.33 14.23
C LYS A 182 -31.83 -2.57 14.71
N ASP A 183 -31.84 -3.62 13.91
CA ASP A 183 -32.52 -4.88 14.25
C ASP A 183 -31.60 -5.89 14.96
N ASP A 184 -30.40 -5.45 15.37
CA ASP A 184 -29.54 -6.26 16.22
C ASP A 184 -30.19 -6.43 17.61
N PRO A 185 -30.29 -7.67 18.14
CA PRO A 185 -30.92 -7.95 19.41
C PRO A 185 -30.32 -7.19 20.61
N TYR A 186 -29.03 -6.82 20.51
CA TYR A 186 -28.31 -6.05 21.52
C TYR A 186 -28.57 -4.53 21.41
N HIS A 187 -29.10 -4.06 20.28
CA HIS A 187 -29.46 -2.65 20.07
C HIS A 187 -30.91 -2.37 20.31
N SER A 188 -31.79 -3.35 20.12
CA SER A 188 -33.22 -3.20 20.18
C SER A 188 -33.84 -3.56 21.55
N SER A 189 -33.06 -4.08 22.48
CA SER A 189 -33.50 -4.34 23.87
C SER A 189 -33.02 -3.19 24.77
N PRO A 190 -33.88 -2.27 25.16
CA PRO A 190 -33.55 -1.41 26.30
C PRO A 190 -33.39 -2.31 27.53
N ASN A 191 -32.26 -2.26 28.19
CA ASN A 191 -32.03 -2.88 29.51
C ASN A 191 -32.99 -2.32 30.56
#